data_d7bf24411c8b80571ac023f452a7f892
#
_entry.id   d7bf24411c8b80571ac023f452a7f892
#
_cell.length_a   1.000
_cell.length_b   1.000
_cell.length_c   1.000
_cell.angle_alpha   90.00
_cell.angle_beta   90.00
_cell.angle_gamma   90.00
#
_symmetry.space_group_name_H-M   'P 1'
#
loop_
_entity.id
_entity.type
_entity.pdbx_description
1 polymer ?
#
loop_
_entity_poly.entity_id
_entity_poly.type
_entity_poly.pdbx_seq_one_letter_code
_entity_poly.pdbx_strand_id
1 'polypeptide(L)'
;LPRPLKFLNLQSIYASVTNDSGSTQTMSKLEKAVSEMNIPENEPFHTALNDARYTALVMKEMKAKNINQLYSYDLYITPKDKSEEIEEYHNNQYEYISRIFKNKHAALNDSKVTEIKCYKCNKKVKTYIDWFANSPSSYMCVGKCWMHGYFCGKIKFKSVNNSYYIQKIFKPIDKAGIETIKQKQEDIREKRKEKRHMKSSGSSI
;
A
#
# COMPACT_ATOMS: atom_id res chain seq x y z
N LEU A 1 -16.91 -10.54 16.02
CA LEU A 1 -15.90 -10.94 15.06
C LEU A 1 -14.51 -10.68 15.64
N PRO A 2 -13.53 -11.59 15.42
CA PRO A 2 -12.15 -11.36 15.84
C PRO A 2 -11.57 -10.12 15.17
N ARG A 3 -10.68 -9.41 15.85
CA ARG A 3 -10.02 -8.19 15.34
C ARG A 3 -8.53 -8.44 15.19
N PRO A 4 -7.90 -7.94 14.13
CA PRO A 4 -8.51 -7.41 12.89
C PRO A 4 -9.16 -8.51 12.05
N LEU A 5 -10.18 -8.16 11.25
CA LEU A 5 -10.79 -9.12 10.32
C LEU A 5 -9.81 -9.40 9.18
N LYS A 6 -9.39 -10.64 9.03
CA LYS A 6 -8.60 -11.10 7.89
C LYS A 6 -9.53 -11.46 6.73
N PHE A 7 -9.22 -10.95 5.54
CA PHE A 7 -9.95 -11.28 4.32
C PHE A 7 -9.02 -11.47 3.13
N LEU A 8 -9.47 -12.19 2.12
CA LEU A 8 -8.74 -12.38 0.87
C LEU A 8 -9.17 -11.31 -0.13
N ASN A 9 -8.25 -10.39 -0.46
CA ASN A 9 -8.48 -9.43 -1.53
C ASN A 9 -8.08 -10.07 -2.87
N LEU A 10 -9.05 -10.59 -3.59
CA LEU A 10 -8.81 -11.34 -4.81
C LEU A 10 -8.09 -10.55 -5.90
N GLN A 11 -8.41 -9.27 -6.06
CA GLN A 11 -7.72 -8.40 -7.02
C GLN A 11 -6.22 -8.25 -6.70
N SER A 12 -5.88 -8.11 -5.42
CA SER A 12 -4.48 -8.04 -4.97
C SER A 12 -3.77 -9.38 -5.16
N ILE A 13 -4.46 -10.49 -4.90
CA ILE A 13 -3.93 -11.84 -5.09
C ILE A 13 -3.70 -12.11 -6.59
N TYR A 14 -4.67 -11.80 -7.43
CA TYR A 14 -4.56 -11.93 -8.88
C TYR A 14 -3.35 -11.14 -9.41
N ALA A 15 -3.22 -9.87 -9.03
CA ALA A 15 -2.08 -9.04 -9.42
C ALA A 15 -0.73 -9.61 -8.93
N SER A 16 -0.68 -10.30 -7.79
CA SER A 16 0.56 -10.92 -7.28
C SER A 16 0.94 -12.21 -7.99
N VAL A 17 -0.05 -12.92 -8.55
CA VAL A 17 0.16 -14.20 -9.25
C VAL A 17 0.47 -13.98 -10.74
N THR A 18 -0.12 -12.96 -11.37
CA THR A 18 0.03 -12.68 -12.81
C THR A 18 1.19 -11.75 -13.15
N ASN A 19 1.63 -10.90 -12.21
CA ASN A 19 2.77 -10.00 -12.43
C ASN A 19 4.05 -10.62 -11.86
N ASP A 20 4.77 -11.34 -12.69
CA ASP A 20 6.05 -11.98 -12.38
C ASP A 20 7.23 -10.96 -12.26
N SER A 21 7.00 -9.71 -12.60
CA SER A 21 8.01 -8.65 -12.59
C SER A 21 7.57 -7.51 -11.68
N GLY A 22 8.41 -7.16 -10.70
CA GLY A 22 8.28 -6.17 -9.62
C GLY A 22 7.80 -4.75 -9.96
N SER A 23 6.99 -4.60 -10.98
CA SER A 23 6.31 -3.36 -11.33
C SER A 23 5.21 -3.05 -10.31
N THR A 24 5.03 -1.78 -10.01
CA THR A 24 3.95 -1.23 -9.18
C THR A 24 2.62 -1.90 -9.50
N GLN A 25 2.15 -2.77 -8.59
CA GLN A 25 0.91 -3.52 -8.74
C GLN A 25 -0.27 -2.56 -8.97
N THR A 26 -0.66 -2.38 -10.22
CA THR A 26 -1.96 -1.80 -10.56
C THR A 26 -3.00 -2.90 -10.33
N MET A 27 -3.99 -2.61 -9.49
CA MET A 27 -5.11 -3.53 -9.29
C MET A 27 -5.84 -3.72 -10.63
N SER A 28 -5.86 -4.94 -11.14
CA SER A 28 -6.61 -5.28 -12.34
C SER A 28 -8.12 -5.21 -12.06
N LYS A 29 -8.89 -4.71 -13.04
CA LYS A 29 -10.36 -4.78 -12.97
C LYS A 29 -10.82 -6.24 -13.06
N LEU A 30 -11.98 -6.55 -12.50
CA LEU A 30 -12.56 -7.89 -12.52
C LEU A 30 -12.76 -8.40 -13.96
N GLU A 31 -13.26 -7.54 -14.83
CA GLU A 31 -13.49 -7.86 -16.24
C GLU A 31 -12.20 -8.33 -16.94
N LYS A 32 -11.09 -7.64 -16.65
CA LYS A 32 -9.79 -8.01 -17.19
C LYS A 32 -9.35 -9.39 -16.70
N ALA A 33 -9.52 -9.70 -15.42
CA ALA A 33 -9.19 -11.01 -14.88
C ALA A 33 -10.05 -12.13 -15.47
N VAL A 34 -11.35 -11.89 -15.67
CA VAL A 34 -12.30 -12.81 -16.31
C VAL A 34 -11.86 -13.10 -17.74
N SER A 35 -11.56 -12.06 -18.52
CA SER A 35 -11.11 -12.19 -19.92
C SER A 35 -9.76 -12.92 -20.02
N GLU A 36 -8.75 -12.55 -19.22
CA GLU A 36 -7.41 -13.16 -19.23
C GLU A 36 -7.43 -14.63 -18.82
N MET A 37 -8.41 -15.07 -17.99
CA MET A 37 -8.60 -16.45 -17.59
C MET A 37 -9.55 -17.24 -18.49
N ASN A 38 -10.02 -16.64 -19.60
CA ASN A 38 -10.97 -17.25 -20.53
C ASN A 38 -12.26 -17.75 -19.84
N ILE A 39 -12.73 -17.04 -18.81
CA ILE A 39 -13.99 -17.34 -18.14
C ILE A 39 -15.13 -16.82 -19.01
N PRO A 40 -16.16 -17.66 -19.33
CA PRO A 40 -17.30 -17.22 -20.16
C PRO A 40 -18.07 -16.05 -19.52
N GLU A 41 -18.26 -14.97 -20.29
CA GLU A 41 -19.00 -13.77 -19.87
C GLU A 41 -20.48 -13.92 -20.22
N ASN A 42 -21.20 -14.73 -19.45
CA ASN A 42 -22.62 -15.02 -19.70
C ASN A 42 -23.59 -14.01 -19.07
N GLU A 43 -23.09 -13.17 -18.17
CA GLU A 43 -23.88 -12.23 -17.39
C GLU A 43 -23.24 -10.84 -17.38
N PRO A 44 -24.01 -9.75 -17.33
CA PRO A 44 -23.43 -8.41 -17.31
C PRO A 44 -22.67 -8.12 -15.99
N PHE A 45 -21.55 -7.41 -16.09
CA PHE A 45 -20.84 -6.88 -14.94
C PHE A 45 -21.62 -5.75 -14.25
N HIS A 46 -21.11 -5.29 -13.10
CA HIS A 46 -21.63 -4.17 -12.30
C HIS A 46 -22.94 -4.46 -11.58
N THR A 47 -23.25 -5.72 -11.36
CA THR A 47 -24.25 -6.13 -10.38
C THR A 47 -23.57 -6.91 -9.26
N ALA A 48 -24.02 -6.69 -8.02
CA ALA A 48 -23.38 -7.32 -6.86
C ALA A 48 -23.34 -8.86 -6.98
N LEU A 49 -24.40 -9.46 -7.53
CA LEU A 49 -24.50 -10.91 -7.71
C LEU A 49 -23.50 -11.43 -8.77
N ASN A 50 -23.47 -10.78 -9.93
CA ASN A 50 -22.63 -11.23 -11.03
C ASN A 50 -21.14 -10.98 -10.72
N ASP A 51 -20.81 -9.84 -10.11
CA ASP A 51 -19.45 -9.54 -9.66
C ASP A 51 -18.98 -10.54 -8.60
N ALA A 52 -19.83 -10.94 -7.67
CA ALA A 52 -19.51 -11.99 -6.71
C ALA A 52 -19.31 -13.36 -7.40
N ARG A 53 -20.14 -13.71 -8.38
CA ARG A 53 -20.03 -14.93 -9.18
C ARG A 53 -18.72 -14.98 -9.97
N TYR A 54 -18.39 -13.90 -10.71
CA TYR A 54 -17.13 -13.81 -11.45
C TYR A 54 -15.92 -13.81 -10.52
N THR A 55 -16.02 -13.17 -9.38
CA THR A 55 -14.96 -13.21 -8.34
C THR A 55 -14.70 -14.64 -7.87
N ALA A 56 -15.76 -15.44 -7.64
CA ALA A 56 -15.62 -16.85 -7.25
C ALA A 56 -15.03 -17.71 -8.39
N LEU A 57 -15.40 -17.46 -9.64
CA LEU A 57 -14.85 -18.16 -10.80
C LEU A 57 -13.37 -17.84 -10.99
N VAL A 58 -12.97 -16.56 -10.92
CA VAL A 58 -11.55 -16.15 -10.96
C VAL A 58 -10.75 -16.82 -9.84
N MET A 59 -11.29 -16.84 -8.62
CA MET A 59 -10.64 -17.52 -7.49
C MET A 59 -10.45 -19.02 -7.75
N LYS A 60 -11.43 -19.67 -8.33
CA LYS A 60 -11.38 -21.11 -8.69
C LYS A 60 -10.31 -21.40 -9.74
N GLU A 61 -10.21 -20.57 -10.78
CA GLU A 61 -9.25 -20.75 -11.89
C GLU A 61 -7.81 -20.38 -11.50
N MET A 62 -7.61 -19.49 -10.52
CA MET A 62 -6.29 -18.97 -10.14
C MET A 62 -5.29 -20.04 -9.69
N LYS A 63 -5.70 -21.23 -9.27
CA LYS A 63 -4.84 -22.34 -8.81
C LYS A 63 -3.64 -21.89 -7.93
N ALA A 64 -3.77 -20.76 -7.23
CA ALA A 64 -2.69 -20.16 -6.48
C ALA A 64 -2.31 -21.03 -5.28
N LYS A 65 -1.06 -21.47 -5.23
CA LYS A 65 -0.51 -22.15 -4.05
C LYS A 65 -0.46 -21.16 -2.89
N ASN A 66 -0.88 -21.62 -1.69
CA ASN A 66 -0.83 -20.83 -0.45
C ASN A 66 -1.68 -19.56 -0.44
N ILE A 67 -2.81 -19.55 -1.15
CA ILE A 67 -3.74 -18.41 -1.21
C ILE A 67 -4.14 -17.91 0.18
N ASN A 68 -4.23 -18.81 1.17
CA ASN A 68 -4.57 -18.49 2.55
C ASN A 68 -3.51 -17.63 3.28
N GLN A 69 -2.32 -17.48 2.71
CA GLN A 69 -1.28 -16.59 3.24
C GLN A 69 -1.36 -15.18 2.63
N LEU A 70 -2.19 -14.98 1.60
CA LEU A 70 -2.34 -13.73 0.85
C LEU A 70 -3.53 -12.90 1.37
N TYR A 71 -3.63 -12.75 2.70
CA TYR A 71 -4.73 -12.00 3.31
C TYR A 71 -4.41 -10.51 3.47
N SER A 72 -5.46 -9.72 3.56
CA SER A 72 -5.46 -8.32 3.95
C SER A 72 -6.26 -8.15 5.24
N TYR A 73 -6.13 -6.98 5.87
CA TYR A 73 -6.91 -6.65 7.06
C TYR A 73 -8.01 -5.65 6.74
N ASP A 74 -9.23 -5.93 7.21
CA ASP A 74 -10.30 -4.96 7.26
C ASP A 74 -10.47 -4.44 8.70
N LEU A 75 -10.27 -3.14 8.84
CA LEU A 75 -10.35 -2.42 10.10
C LEU A 75 -11.69 -1.72 10.22
N TYR A 76 -12.76 -2.48 10.40
CA TYR A 76 -14.04 -1.89 10.77
C TYR A 76 -14.06 -1.33 12.20
N ILE A 77 -13.03 -1.62 13.00
CA ILE A 77 -12.75 -0.96 14.28
C ILE A 77 -11.29 -0.55 14.32
N THR A 78 -11.04 0.75 14.36
CA THR A 78 -9.72 1.34 14.42
C THR A 78 -9.09 1.17 15.81
N PRO A 79 -7.79 0.85 15.91
CA PRO A 79 -7.06 0.83 17.17
C PRO A 79 -7.18 2.19 17.91
N LYS A 80 -7.51 2.16 19.19
CA LYS A 80 -7.71 3.37 20.01
C LYS A 80 -6.41 3.84 20.66
N ASP A 81 -5.59 2.90 21.09
CA ASP A 81 -4.35 3.16 21.81
C ASP A 81 -3.18 2.29 21.30
N LYS A 82 -2.00 2.44 21.92
CA LYS A 82 -0.78 1.71 21.52
C LYS A 82 -0.87 0.21 21.67
N SER A 83 -1.67 -0.30 22.59
CA SER A 83 -1.82 -1.74 22.84
C SER A 83 -2.66 -2.44 21.79
N GLU A 84 -3.52 -1.69 21.12
CA GLU A 84 -4.37 -2.18 20.03
C GLU A 84 -3.71 -2.04 18.65
N GLU A 85 -2.54 -1.36 18.55
CA GLU A 85 -1.80 -1.23 17.28
C GLU A 85 -1.40 -2.59 16.74
N ILE A 86 -1.54 -2.76 15.42
CA ILE A 86 -1.34 -4.03 14.75
C ILE A 86 -0.01 -4.01 14.00
N GLU A 87 0.81 -5.02 14.21
CA GLU A 87 2.02 -5.28 13.42
C GLU A 87 2.00 -6.72 12.91
N GLU A 88 2.08 -6.88 11.59
CA GLU A 88 2.05 -8.19 10.95
C GLU A 88 3.12 -8.33 9.87
N TYR A 89 3.68 -9.54 9.80
CA TYR A 89 4.63 -9.96 8.78
C TYR A 89 3.99 -11.08 7.97
N HIS A 90 3.54 -10.79 6.78
CA HIS A 90 2.89 -11.76 5.90
C HIS A 90 3.20 -11.47 4.42
N ASN A 91 3.11 -12.49 3.58
CA ASN A 91 3.27 -12.36 2.12
C ASN A 91 4.52 -11.59 1.69
N ASN A 92 5.64 -11.83 2.36
CA ASN A 92 6.88 -11.11 2.08
C ASN A 92 6.73 -9.57 2.22
N GLN A 93 5.82 -9.13 3.08
CA GLN A 93 5.61 -7.73 3.44
C GLN A 93 5.45 -7.56 4.95
N TYR A 94 5.72 -6.36 5.41
CA TYR A 94 5.37 -5.89 6.75
C TYR A 94 4.19 -4.93 6.65
N GLU A 95 3.23 -5.06 7.54
CA GLU A 95 2.12 -4.13 7.68
C GLU A 95 2.00 -3.66 9.14
N TYR A 96 1.79 -2.35 9.30
CA TYR A 96 1.53 -1.73 10.59
C TYR A 96 0.32 -0.82 10.48
N ILE A 97 -0.58 -0.95 11.46
CA ILE A 97 -1.78 -0.15 11.59
C ILE A 97 -1.75 0.51 12.95
N SER A 98 -1.72 1.84 12.92
CA SER A 98 -1.58 2.65 14.12
C SER A 98 -2.92 2.87 14.83
N ARG A 99 -2.81 3.30 16.09
CA ARG A 99 -3.89 4.00 16.79
C ARG A 99 -4.32 5.28 16.07
N ILE A 100 -5.40 5.90 16.57
CA ILE A 100 -5.90 7.17 16.07
C ILE A 100 -5.01 8.33 16.53
N PHE A 101 -4.69 9.24 15.59
CA PHE A 101 -3.99 10.51 15.82
C PHE A 101 -4.92 11.69 15.53
N LYS A 102 -4.81 12.75 16.34
CA LYS A 102 -5.61 13.99 16.18
C LYS A 102 -5.41 14.64 14.80
N ASN A 103 -4.19 14.59 14.26
CA ASN A 103 -3.86 15.16 12.95
C ASN A 103 -2.64 14.45 12.33
N LYS A 104 -2.37 14.74 11.05
CA LYS A 104 -1.27 14.12 10.29
C LYS A 104 0.11 14.43 10.87
N HIS A 105 0.29 15.64 11.42
CA HIS A 105 1.56 16.04 12.02
C HIS A 105 1.88 15.21 13.26
N ALA A 106 0.90 15.00 14.14
CA ALA A 106 1.05 14.14 15.30
C ALA A 106 1.42 12.70 14.92
N ALA A 107 0.84 12.17 13.83
CA ALA A 107 1.19 10.85 13.32
C ALA A 107 2.62 10.80 12.77
N LEU A 108 3.05 11.80 12.01
CA LEU A 108 4.42 11.84 11.45
C LEU A 108 5.51 12.07 12.50
N ASN A 109 5.17 12.63 13.66
CA ASN A 109 6.09 12.78 14.79
C ASN A 109 6.19 11.50 15.64
N ASP A 110 5.32 10.52 15.43
CA ASP A 110 5.41 9.24 16.12
C ASP A 110 6.53 8.38 15.50
N SER A 111 7.48 7.97 16.32
CA SER A 111 8.63 7.18 15.87
C SER A 111 8.25 5.85 15.25
N LYS A 112 7.20 5.19 15.77
CA LYS A 112 6.72 3.91 15.24
C LYS A 112 6.11 4.06 13.83
N VAL A 113 5.53 5.22 13.54
CA VAL A 113 5.01 5.53 12.20
C VAL A 113 6.15 5.76 11.22
N THR A 114 7.17 6.53 11.59
CA THR A 114 8.24 6.96 10.66
C THR A 114 9.46 6.05 10.65
N GLU A 115 9.64 5.19 11.65
CA GLU A 115 10.75 4.23 11.69
C GLU A 115 10.72 3.28 10.49
N ILE A 116 11.88 3.08 9.86
CA ILE A 116 12.06 2.17 8.72
C ILE A 116 12.75 0.91 9.21
N LYS A 117 12.02 -0.20 9.14
CA LYS A 117 12.48 -1.54 9.49
C LYS A 117 12.41 -2.47 8.28
N CYS A 118 13.28 -3.47 8.25
CA CYS A 118 13.23 -4.47 7.19
C CYS A 118 11.93 -5.29 7.27
N TYR A 119 11.25 -5.41 6.16
CA TYR A 119 9.99 -6.14 6.02
C TYR A 119 10.09 -7.64 6.38
N LYS A 120 11.31 -8.19 6.41
CA LYS A 120 11.55 -9.63 6.64
C LYS A 120 12.21 -9.92 7.97
N CYS A 121 13.25 -9.17 8.38
CA CYS A 121 14.00 -9.45 9.61
C CYS A 121 13.71 -8.44 10.74
N ASN A 122 12.85 -7.48 10.54
CA ASN A 122 12.44 -6.44 11.50
C ASN A 122 13.60 -5.58 12.05
N LYS A 123 14.80 -5.69 11.51
CA LYS A 123 15.92 -4.85 11.94
C LYS A 123 15.78 -3.45 11.38
N LYS A 124 16.12 -2.45 12.19
CA LYS A 124 16.27 -1.06 11.74
C LYS A 124 17.31 -0.99 10.62
N VAL A 125 17.01 -0.25 9.57
CA VAL A 125 17.86 -0.19 8.38
C VAL A 125 18.19 1.25 8.00
N LYS A 126 19.24 1.39 7.18
CA LYS A 126 19.58 2.68 6.58
C LYS A 126 18.54 3.05 5.52
N THR A 127 18.07 4.28 5.57
CA THR A 127 17.22 4.85 4.55
C THR A 127 18.02 5.10 3.26
N TYR A 128 17.48 4.69 2.14
CA TYR A 128 18.04 4.95 0.81
C TYR A 128 17.37 6.16 0.16
N ILE A 129 16.05 6.27 0.28
CA ILE A 129 15.25 7.45 -0.07
C ILE A 129 14.39 7.76 1.15
N ASP A 130 14.55 8.96 1.73
CA ASP A 130 13.79 9.39 2.89
C ASP A 130 12.31 9.54 2.59
N TRP A 131 11.49 9.52 3.65
CA TRP A 131 10.06 9.75 3.54
C TRP A 131 9.73 11.05 2.81
N PHE A 132 9.01 10.96 1.73
CA PHE A 132 8.48 12.11 1.00
C PHE A 132 6.99 11.98 0.76
N ALA A 133 6.29 13.11 0.77
CA ALA A 133 4.86 13.15 0.48
C ALA A 133 4.63 12.84 -1.01
N ASN A 134 4.05 11.70 -1.30
CA ASN A 134 3.68 11.22 -2.63
C ASN A 134 2.31 11.76 -3.07
N SER A 135 1.42 11.99 -2.10
CA SER A 135 0.11 12.62 -2.27
C SER A 135 -0.30 13.30 -0.95
N PRO A 136 -1.40 14.07 -0.91
CA PRO A 136 -1.90 14.66 0.34
C PRO A 136 -2.19 13.65 1.45
N SER A 137 -2.42 12.38 1.09
CA SER A 137 -2.76 11.30 2.03
C SER A 137 -1.75 10.16 2.07
N SER A 138 -0.58 10.29 1.43
CA SER A 138 0.42 9.23 1.46
C SER A 138 1.85 9.72 1.38
N TYR A 139 2.75 8.96 2.03
CA TYR A 139 4.21 9.12 1.96
C TYR A 139 4.85 7.86 1.44
N MET A 140 6.02 8.00 0.81
CA MET A 140 6.84 6.90 0.32
C MET A 140 8.28 7.06 0.78
N CYS A 141 8.98 5.93 0.94
CA CYS A 141 10.41 5.86 1.17
C CYS A 141 11.01 4.61 0.52
N VAL A 142 12.33 4.53 0.47
CA VAL A 142 13.06 3.29 0.13
C VAL A 142 14.06 3.00 1.25
N GLY A 143 13.97 1.81 1.82
CA GLY A 143 14.94 1.27 2.76
C GLY A 143 15.84 0.23 2.09
N LYS A 144 17.04 0.03 2.64
CA LYS A 144 17.99 -1.00 2.20
C LYS A 144 18.41 -1.85 3.38
N CYS A 145 18.02 -3.11 3.37
CA CYS A 145 18.56 -4.13 4.27
C CYS A 145 19.76 -4.81 3.61
N TRP A 146 20.85 -4.98 4.34
CA TRP A 146 22.04 -5.63 3.80
C TRP A 146 21.80 -7.11 3.44
N MET A 147 20.88 -7.80 4.18
CA MET A 147 20.54 -9.21 3.93
C MET A 147 19.39 -9.39 2.93
N HIS A 148 18.39 -8.49 2.95
CA HIS A 148 17.13 -8.69 2.21
C HIS A 148 16.92 -7.69 1.08
N GLY A 149 17.95 -6.89 0.76
CA GLY A 149 17.94 -5.96 -0.36
C GLY A 149 17.06 -4.72 -0.12
N TYR A 150 16.58 -4.15 -1.20
CA TYR A 150 15.77 -2.94 -1.19
C TYR A 150 14.29 -3.25 -0.98
N PHE A 151 13.61 -2.31 -0.34
CA PHE A 151 12.16 -2.37 -0.15
C PHE A 151 11.56 -0.96 -0.17
N CYS A 152 10.34 -0.87 -0.67
CA CYS A 152 9.54 0.34 -0.64
C CYS A 152 8.72 0.40 0.64
N GLY A 153 8.75 1.56 1.30
CA GLY A 153 7.83 1.91 2.38
C GLY A 153 6.73 2.83 1.88
N LYS A 154 5.50 2.58 2.32
CA LYS A 154 4.35 3.43 2.04
C LYS A 154 3.55 3.66 3.31
N ILE A 155 3.31 4.93 3.65
CA ILE A 155 2.38 5.37 4.69
C ILE A 155 1.13 5.90 4.00
N LYS A 156 -0.04 5.42 4.39
CA LYS A 156 -1.34 5.96 4.01
C LYS A 156 -2.06 6.51 5.23
N PHE A 157 -2.56 7.73 5.12
CA PHE A 157 -3.45 8.33 6.10
C PHE A 157 -4.88 7.94 5.79
N LYS A 158 -5.53 7.31 6.73
CA LYS A 158 -6.94 6.95 6.68
C LYS A 158 -7.72 7.85 7.63
N SER A 159 -8.74 8.54 7.12
CA SER A 159 -9.56 9.43 7.93
C SER A 159 -10.64 8.66 8.67
N VAL A 160 -10.84 9.02 9.94
CA VAL A 160 -11.92 8.50 10.79
C VAL A 160 -12.34 9.60 11.77
N ASN A 161 -13.62 10.03 11.74
CA ASN A 161 -14.18 11.03 12.67
C ASN A 161 -13.28 12.25 12.89
N ASN A 162 -12.88 12.95 11.79
CA ASN A 162 -11.96 14.11 11.79
C ASN A 162 -10.55 13.84 12.37
N SER A 163 -10.20 12.59 12.58
CA SER A 163 -8.89 12.11 13.02
C SER A 163 -8.28 11.18 11.98
N TYR A 164 -7.08 10.68 12.21
CA TYR A 164 -6.39 9.84 11.26
C TYR A 164 -5.79 8.62 11.95
N TYR A 165 -5.82 7.47 11.29
CA TYR A 165 -4.93 6.36 11.58
C TYR A 165 -4.02 6.10 10.39
N ILE A 166 -2.94 5.39 10.63
CA ILE A 166 -1.90 5.12 9.64
C ILE A 166 -1.93 3.63 9.27
N GLN A 167 -1.91 3.38 7.98
CA GLN A 167 -1.53 2.09 7.42
C GLN A 167 -0.14 2.23 6.80
N LYS A 168 0.86 1.58 7.38
CA LYS A 168 2.24 1.54 6.89
C LYS A 168 2.54 0.15 6.34
N ILE A 169 3.12 0.10 5.15
CA ILE A 169 3.46 -1.16 4.48
C ILE A 169 4.89 -1.08 3.99
N PHE A 170 5.68 -2.14 4.20
CA PHE A 170 6.97 -2.35 3.57
C PHE A 170 6.91 -3.57 2.66
N LYS A 171 7.35 -3.42 1.40
CA LYS A 171 7.38 -4.49 0.39
C LYS A 171 8.73 -4.51 -0.32
N PRO A 172 9.25 -5.70 -0.72
CA PRO A 172 10.44 -5.77 -1.55
C PRO A 172 10.25 -5.00 -2.85
N ILE A 173 11.33 -4.45 -3.38
CA ILE A 173 11.34 -3.69 -4.62
C ILE A 173 12.61 -4.02 -5.41
N ASP A 174 12.50 -4.06 -6.72
CA ASP A 174 13.61 -4.24 -7.64
C ASP A 174 14.28 -2.91 -8.05
N LYS A 175 15.31 -2.99 -8.87
CA LYS A 175 16.02 -1.79 -9.36
C LYS A 175 15.13 -0.87 -10.17
N ALA A 176 14.26 -1.41 -11.02
CA ALA A 176 13.35 -0.62 -11.85
C ALA A 176 12.34 0.16 -10.98
N GLY A 177 11.80 -0.49 -9.96
CA GLY A 177 10.93 0.16 -8.98
C GLY A 177 11.64 1.26 -8.18
N ILE A 178 12.94 1.11 -7.85
CA ILE A 178 13.72 2.16 -7.19
C ILE A 178 13.81 3.40 -8.10
N GLU A 179 14.16 3.23 -9.37
CA GLU A 179 14.26 4.34 -10.32
C GLU A 179 12.90 5.02 -10.52
N THR A 180 11.82 4.25 -10.59
CA THR A 180 10.45 4.80 -10.63
C THR A 180 10.15 5.69 -9.42
N ILE A 181 10.57 5.29 -8.22
CA ILE A 181 10.36 6.08 -7.00
C ILE A 181 11.24 7.32 -6.97
N LYS A 182 12.48 7.25 -7.44
CA LYS A 182 13.38 8.41 -7.57
C LYS A 182 12.77 9.45 -8.51
N GLN A 183 12.39 9.05 -9.72
CA GLN A 183 11.77 9.93 -10.71
C GLN A 183 10.55 10.62 -10.11
N LYS A 184 9.68 9.86 -9.45
CA LYS A 184 8.50 10.42 -8.80
C LYS A 184 8.83 11.43 -7.69
N GLN A 185 9.92 11.21 -6.93
CA GLN A 185 10.37 12.18 -5.93
C GLN A 185 10.86 13.47 -6.59
N GLU A 186 11.60 13.37 -7.70
CA GLU A 186 12.09 14.50 -8.48
C GLU A 186 10.95 15.32 -9.06
N ASP A 187 10.00 14.68 -9.76
CA ASP A 187 8.81 15.33 -10.31
C ASP A 187 8.03 16.13 -9.26
N ILE A 188 7.90 15.57 -8.06
CA ILE A 188 7.22 16.25 -6.95
C ILE A 188 8.02 17.44 -6.45
N ARG A 189 9.35 17.34 -6.40
CA ARG A 189 10.23 18.44 -6.01
C ARG A 189 10.16 19.60 -7.01
N GLU A 190 10.18 19.29 -8.31
CA GLU A 190 10.05 20.27 -9.38
C GLU A 190 8.71 21.00 -9.33
N LYS A 191 7.60 20.27 -9.29
CA LYS A 191 6.26 20.85 -9.14
C LYS A 191 6.11 21.75 -7.91
N ARG A 192 6.83 21.45 -6.81
CA ARG A 192 6.83 22.30 -5.62
C ARG A 192 7.67 23.56 -5.81
N LYS A 193 8.79 23.48 -6.55
CA LYS A 193 9.61 24.65 -6.90
C LYS A 193 8.82 25.61 -7.79
N GLU A 194 8.21 25.12 -8.85
CA GLU A 194 7.37 25.89 -9.78
C GLU A 194 6.24 26.63 -9.04
N LYS A 195 5.51 25.92 -8.15
CA LYS A 195 4.45 26.54 -7.35
C LYS A 195 4.95 27.63 -6.40
N ARG A 196 6.18 27.53 -5.89
CA ARG A 196 6.79 28.58 -5.06
C ARG A 196 7.15 29.79 -5.91
N HIS A 197 7.74 29.59 -7.10
CA HIS A 197 8.07 30.67 -8.03
C HIS A 197 6.81 31.42 -8.50
N MET A 198 5.74 30.72 -8.84
CA MET A 198 4.47 31.35 -9.23
C MET A 198 3.87 32.19 -8.10
N LYS A 199 3.99 31.76 -6.83
CA LYS A 199 3.50 32.51 -5.69
C LYS A 199 4.35 33.75 -5.39
N SER A 200 5.66 33.70 -5.59
CA SER A 200 6.57 34.86 -5.38
C SER A 200 6.43 35.91 -6.46
N SER A 201 6.13 35.52 -7.71
CA SER A 201 5.90 36.45 -8.82
C SER A 201 4.49 37.07 -8.86
N GLY A 202 3.51 36.46 -8.18
CA GLY A 202 2.14 36.99 -8.09
C GLY A 202 1.87 37.90 -6.88
N SER A 203 2.85 38.13 -6.00
CA SER A 203 2.71 39.04 -4.82
C SER A 203 3.32 40.41 -5.04
N SER A 204 3.58 40.84 -6.29
CA SER A 204 4.16 42.14 -6.64
C SER A 204 3.16 42.93 -7.47
N ILE A 205 1.91 43.08 -7.00
CA ILE A 205 0.93 44.07 -7.49
C ILE A 205 0.27 44.69 -6.26
#